data_f906f2898de2989cbbd748abe52223f1
#
_entry.id   f906f2898de2989cbbd748abe52223f1
#
_cell.length_a   1.000
_cell.length_b   1.000
_cell.length_c   1.000
_cell.angle_alpha   90.00
_cell.angle_beta   90.00
_cell.angle_gamma   90.00
#
_symmetry.space_group_name_H-M   'P 1'
#
loop_
_entity.id
_entity.type
_entity.pdbx_description
1 polymer ?
#
loop_
_entity_poly.entity_id
_entity_poly.type
_entity_poly.pdbx_seq_one_letter_code
_entity_poly.pdbx_strand_id
1 'polypeptide(L)'
;MHRSTLAALLAIATAAVIQLVLAAIGDRYAFERVLPEPRTCIQDGCIQGRFFDGLEGDQYEGYLGVPFAKPPVGKLRFKNPVRNEPWSGDYDATWERSRCLQKNDLRPNQTVQGSEDCLYLNVFRPRNVTGPLPVIFYIHGGGYASGSNSMAEFGPERFMDMKKVILVIPQYRLGVFGFLSTEDRISPGNYGLKDQLFALRWTQRNIAHFGGDPNLVTIVGQSVGGSSVQYHMMSPQSKGLFARAVSMSGSALSFWNYNVNHLVLARRQADAVGIQNVEVMTTKQLVEALREVDGLELAKSIDKLKYFYVHDITLYHPTVERYVDEETFISEDPRDLWAAGRYHKVPYTMGFVPNEAAFAYAILLTNKTLLNELNENSSKYIPRIVGVHDPTSVQMLKDRFFPDGTNERWLTEKNVGNLQDLFSESFIKHGIELSVKQAGSSKTQSSPLSVYYFNFKGPYSHSYYYTYTYGDFGIVHIDDLMYLFRSTGLYPDFERGTPAWYASKVFVDYFINIAYDGIVGPSCTAESCEMLEFTNYNDVESPGYLKVIDGFDEEKFAFWYNLYAMQNY
;
A
#
# COMPACT_ATOMS: atom_id res chain seq x y z
N MET A 1 10.35 -35.73 -81.51
CA MET A 1 10.10 -34.34 -81.00
C MET A 1 9.18 -34.25 -79.76
N HIS A 2 8.66 -35.33 -79.18
CA HIS A 2 7.72 -35.24 -78.02
C HIS A 2 8.33 -35.39 -76.64
N ARG A 3 9.59 -35.82 -76.48
CA ARG A 3 10.20 -36.00 -75.14
C ARG A 3 10.83 -34.73 -74.58
N SER A 4 11.30 -33.82 -75.42
CA SER A 4 11.93 -32.55 -75.00
C SER A 4 10.91 -31.50 -74.57
N THR A 5 9.73 -31.46 -75.17
CA THR A 5 8.66 -30.54 -74.82
C THR A 5 7.97 -30.91 -73.49
N LEU A 6 7.87 -32.17 -73.15
CA LEU A 6 7.29 -32.62 -71.88
C LEU A 6 8.24 -32.33 -70.69
N ALA A 7 9.55 -32.48 -70.89
CA ALA A 7 10.58 -32.12 -69.86
C ALA A 7 10.64 -30.59 -69.59
N ALA A 8 10.48 -29.78 -70.62
CA ALA A 8 10.41 -28.31 -70.48
C ALA A 8 9.15 -27.85 -69.72
N LEU A 9 8.01 -28.46 -70.03
CA LEU A 9 6.75 -28.18 -69.33
C LEU A 9 6.75 -28.64 -67.85
N LEU A 10 7.39 -29.76 -67.57
CA LEU A 10 7.59 -30.22 -66.17
C LEU A 10 8.54 -29.26 -65.41
N ALA A 11 9.57 -28.79 -66.01
CA ALA A 11 10.54 -27.86 -65.38
C ALA A 11 9.89 -26.48 -65.08
N ILE A 12 9.03 -26.02 -65.96
CA ILE A 12 8.27 -24.77 -65.75
C ILE A 12 7.22 -24.95 -64.66
N ALA A 13 6.54 -26.08 -64.63
CA ALA A 13 5.54 -26.37 -63.58
C ALA A 13 6.21 -26.51 -62.21
N THR A 14 7.34 -27.17 -62.13
CA THR A 14 8.10 -27.26 -60.84
C THR A 14 8.64 -25.91 -60.39
N ALA A 15 9.12 -25.06 -61.27
CA ALA A 15 9.60 -23.73 -60.93
C ALA A 15 8.45 -22.83 -60.44
N ALA A 16 7.27 -22.91 -61.08
CA ALA A 16 6.07 -22.18 -60.63
C ALA A 16 5.56 -22.64 -59.27
N VAL A 17 5.59 -23.96 -58.99
CA VAL A 17 5.22 -24.49 -57.66
C VAL A 17 6.24 -24.09 -56.58
N ILE A 18 7.53 -24.08 -56.92
CA ILE A 18 8.58 -23.61 -55.99
C ILE A 18 8.41 -22.13 -55.69
N GLN A 19 8.10 -21.30 -56.71
CA GLN A 19 7.83 -19.87 -56.48
C GLN A 19 6.58 -19.63 -55.65
N LEU A 20 5.50 -20.38 -55.88
CA LEU A 20 4.29 -20.32 -55.05
C LEU A 20 4.52 -20.76 -53.61
N VAL A 21 5.32 -21.80 -53.41
CA VAL A 21 5.69 -22.27 -52.05
C VAL A 21 6.64 -21.26 -51.38
N LEU A 22 7.57 -20.65 -52.08
CA LEU A 22 8.43 -19.61 -51.53
C LEU A 22 7.67 -18.31 -51.23
N ALA A 23 6.66 -17.95 -52.04
CA ALA A 23 5.77 -16.83 -51.75
C ALA A 23 4.88 -17.13 -50.53
N ALA A 24 4.31 -18.34 -50.43
CA ALA A 24 3.49 -18.75 -49.28
C ALA A 24 4.33 -18.92 -47.99
N ILE A 25 5.63 -19.27 -48.12
CA ILE A 25 6.57 -19.28 -47.00
C ILE A 25 7.00 -17.82 -46.68
N GLY A 26 7.22 -16.97 -47.68
CA GLY A 26 7.52 -15.55 -47.49
C GLY A 26 6.40 -14.78 -46.78
N ASP A 27 5.14 -15.07 -47.10
CA ASP A 27 3.98 -14.48 -46.43
C ASP A 27 3.75 -15.05 -45.01
N ARG A 28 4.23 -16.27 -44.73
CA ARG A 28 4.23 -16.83 -43.35
C ARG A 28 5.40 -16.35 -42.50
N TYR A 29 6.47 -15.91 -43.11
CA TYR A 29 7.54 -15.13 -42.48
C TYR A 29 7.41 -13.64 -42.92
N ALA A 30 6.18 -13.10 -42.97
CA ALA A 30 6.00 -11.68 -42.74
C ALA A 30 6.68 -11.44 -41.40
N PHE A 31 7.87 -10.85 -41.44
CA PHE A 31 8.57 -10.35 -40.26
C PHE A 31 7.48 -9.65 -39.41
N GLU A 32 6.98 -10.28 -38.35
CA GLU A 32 6.54 -9.52 -37.21
C GLU A 32 7.69 -8.55 -37.01
N ARG A 33 7.48 -7.28 -37.31
CA ARG A 33 8.39 -6.23 -36.88
C ARG A 33 8.41 -6.42 -35.36
N VAL A 34 9.41 -7.11 -34.85
CA VAL A 34 9.74 -7.08 -33.43
C VAL A 34 9.99 -5.61 -33.18
N LEU A 35 8.93 -4.95 -32.69
CA LEU A 35 9.05 -3.56 -32.30
C LEU A 35 10.19 -3.54 -31.29
N PRO A 36 11.16 -2.62 -31.42
CA PRO A 36 12.24 -2.55 -30.48
C PRO A 36 11.63 -2.42 -29.09
N GLU A 37 12.04 -3.30 -28.16
CA GLU A 37 11.58 -3.25 -26.77
C GLU A 37 11.74 -1.84 -26.20
N PRO A 38 10.86 -1.41 -25.26
CA PRO A 38 10.91 -0.06 -24.75
C PRO A 38 12.22 0.18 -24.00
N ARG A 39 12.90 1.26 -24.35
CA ARG A 39 14.18 1.64 -23.77
C ARG A 39 14.16 3.11 -23.40
N THR A 40 14.61 3.44 -22.20
CA THR A 40 14.78 4.83 -21.76
C THR A 40 16.14 5.00 -21.07
N CYS A 41 16.69 6.22 -21.10
CA CYS A 41 17.93 6.53 -20.39
C CYS A 41 17.65 7.60 -19.34
N ILE A 42 18.05 7.33 -18.12
CA ILE A 42 17.97 8.22 -16.95
C ILE A 42 19.37 8.68 -16.54
N GLN A 43 19.48 9.49 -15.49
CA GLN A 43 20.78 9.98 -15.03
C GLN A 43 21.76 8.86 -14.62
N ASP A 44 21.24 7.73 -14.13
CA ASP A 44 22.06 6.64 -13.60
C ASP A 44 22.45 5.60 -14.68
N GLY A 45 21.84 5.66 -15.88
CA GLY A 45 22.13 4.76 -17.02
C GLY A 45 20.90 4.48 -17.87
N CYS A 46 21.04 3.63 -18.89
CA CYS A 46 19.92 3.25 -19.73
C CYS A 46 19.21 2.01 -19.16
N ILE A 47 17.90 1.90 -19.42
CA ILE A 47 17.01 0.89 -18.85
C ILE A 47 16.23 0.25 -20.00
N GLN A 48 16.27 -1.08 -20.06
CA GLN A 48 15.51 -1.90 -20.99
C GLN A 48 14.26 -2.42 -20.30
N GLY A 49 13.09 -2.00 -20.75
CA GLY A 49 11.79 -2.52 -20.32
C GLY A 49 11.22 -3.55 -21.28
N ARG A 50 9.95 -3.88 -21.14
CA ARG A 50 9.20 -4.71 -22.09
C ARG A 50 7.77 -4.22 -22.29
N PHE A 51 7.11 -4.71 -23.34
CA PHE A 51 5.70 -4.47 -23.58
C PHE A 51 4.84 -5.49 -22.82
N PHE A 52 3.68 -5.02 -22.39
CA PHE A 52 2.63 -5.81 -21.78
C PHE A 52 1.30 -5.52 -22.47
N ASP A 53 0.39 -6.48 -22.44
CA ASP A 53 -0.96 -6.32 -22.96
C ASP A 53 -1.91 -5.81 -21.87
N GLY A 54 -2.69 -4.78 -22.18
CA GLY A 54 -3.79 -4.29 -21.36
C GLY A 54 -5.02 -5.19 -21.46
N LEU A 55 -6.03 -4.93 -20.63
CA LEU A 55 -7.30 -5.68 -20.63
C LEU A 55 -8.19 -5.34 -21.82
N GLU A 56 -8.00 -4.18 -22.43
CA GLU A 56 -8.79 -3.69 -23.58
C GLU A 56 -8.06 -3.94 -24.94
N GLY A 57 -6.92 -4.63 -24.92
CA GLY A 57 -6.17 -5.03 -26.12
C GLY A 57 -5.08 -4.04 -26.57
N ASP A 58 -4.92 -2.91 -25.90
CA ASP A 58 -3.81 -1.99 -26.12
C ASP A 58 -2.56 -2.44 -25.33
N GLN A 59 -1.38 -2.12 -25.84
CA GLN A 59 -0.14 -2.40 -25.13
C GLN A 59 0.33 -1.21 -24.30
N TYR A 60 1.01 -1.52 -23.19
CA TYR A 60 1.73 -0.53 -22.37
C TYR A 60 3.19 -0.97 -22.15
N GLU A 61 4.03 -0.03 -21.72
CA GLU A 61 5.41 -0.26 -21.38
C GLU A 61 5.55 -0.47 -19.88
N GLY A 62 6.28 -1.50 -19.48
CA GLY A 62 6.66 -1.75 -18.09
C GLY A 62 8.17 -1.81 -17.95
N TYR A 63 8.67 -1.08 -16.96
CA TYR A 63 10.06 -1.10 -16.50
C TYR A 63 10.05 -1.62 -15.08
N LEU A 64 10.42 -2.90 -14.92
CA LEU A 64 10.26 -3.65 -13.68
C LEU A 64 11.59 -3.76 -12.92
N GLY A 65 11.52 -3.56 -11.60
CA GLY A 65 12.68 -3.73 -10.74
C GLY A 65 13.80 -2.74 -11.03
N VAL A 66 13.46 -1.48 -11.33
CA VAL A 66 14.43 -0.40 -11.52
C VAL A 66 15.05 -0.03 -10.17
N PRO A 67 16.39 -0.09 -10.00
CA PRO A 67 17.03 0.19 -8.73
C PRO A 67 17.00 1.69 -8.44
N PHE A 68 16.41 2.09 -7.33
CA PHE A 68 16.41 3.50 -6.92
C PHE A 68 17.43 3.80 -5.80
N ALA A 69 17.94 2.78 -5.09
CA ALA A 69 18.95 2.88 -4.06
C ALA A 69 19.84 1.63 -4.03
N LYS A 70 21.01 1.73 -3.42
CA LYS A 70 21.90 0.59 -3.16
C LYS A 70 21.20 -0.44 -2.29
N PRO A 71 21.47 -1.75 -2.49
CA PRO A 71 20.97 -2.79 -1.60
C PRO A 71 21.30 -2.51 -0.14
N PRO A 72 20.32 -2.48 0.77
CA PRO A 72 20.52 -2.14 2.18
C PRO A 72 21.00 -3.35 3.01
N VAL A 73 22.08 -3.98 2.56
CA VAL A 73 22.64 -5.23 3.11
C VAL A 73 23.89 -4.97 3.95
N GLY A 74 24.23 -5.88 4.85
CA GLY A 74 25.45 -5.83 5.65
C GLY A 74 25.59 -4.52 6.42
N LYS A 75 26.61 -3.73 6.15
CA LYS A 75 26.85 -2.44 6.83
C LYS A 75 25.78 -1.38 6.55
N LEU A 76 24.97 -1.53 5.48
CA LEU A 76 23.88 -0.65 5.14
C LEU A 76 22.54 -1.09 5.77
N ARG A 77 22.46 -2.28 6.39
CA ARG A 77 21.29 -2.68 7.19
C ARG A 77 21.12 -1.69 8.36
N PHE A 78 19.89 -1.23 8.60
CA PHE A 78 19.55 -0.20 9.59
C PHE A 78 20.31 1.13 9.36
N LYS A 79 20.41 1.54 8.08
CA LYS A 79 20.93 2.83 7.64
C LYS A 79 19.98 3.46 6.62
N ASN A 80 20.08 4.77 6.45
CA ASN A 80 19.37 5.50 5.41
C ASN A 80 19.72 4.96 4.02
N PRO A 81 18.80 5.01 3.03
CA PRO A 81 19.08 4.58 1.67
C PRO A 81 20.21 5.40 1.04
N VAL A 82 21.03 4.73 0.23
CA VAL A 82 22.20 5.32 -0.43
C VAL A 82 22.00 5.26 -1.94
N ARG A 83 22.38 6.33 -2.66
CA ARG A 83 22.26 6.38 -4.13
C ARG A 83 23.11 5.28 -4.78
N ASN A 84 22.57 4.67 -5.85
CA ASN A 84 23.32 3.76 -6.70
C ASN A 84 24.46 4.47 -7.43
N GLU A 85 25.51 3.71 -7.75
CA GLU A 85 26.46 4.14 -8.77
C GLU A 85 25.82 4.10 -10.14
N PRO A 86 26.12 5.06 -11.02
CA PRO A 86 25.70 4.97 -12.43
C PRO A 86 26.24 3.68 -13.08
N TRP A 87 25.44 3.09 -13.95
CA TRP A 87 25.83 1.89 -14.70
C TRP A 87 26.09 2.19 -16.16
N SER A 88 26.91 1.34 -16.80
CA SER A 88 27.14 1.36 -18.24
C SER A 88 26.31 0.29 -18.94
N GLY A 89 25.90 0.55 -20.18
CA GLY A 89 25.03 -0.35 -20.92
C GLY A 89 23.57 -0.25 -20.47
N ASP A 90 22.77 -1.24 -20.84
CA ASP A 90 21.35 -1.30 -20.52
C ASP A 90 21.11 -2.15 -19.28
N TYR A 91 20.43 -1.59 -18.29
CA TYR A 91 19.93 -2.33 -17.14
C TYR A 91 18.68 -3.11 -17.56
N ASP A 92 18.67 -4.42 -17.29
CA ASP A 92 17.53 -5.28 -17.57
C ASP A 92 16.41 -5.05 -16.55
N ALA A 93 15.40 -4.29 -16.97
CA ALA A 93 14.16 -4.02 -16.22
C ALA A 93 12.95 -4.73 -16.85
N THR A 94 13.14 -5.92 -17.40
CA THR A 94 12.07 -6.72 -18.01
C THR A 94 11.36 -7.65 -17.02
N TRP A 95 11.85 -7.77 -15.79
CA TRP A 95 11.32 -8.66 -14.75
C TRP A 95 11.37 -8.05 -13.35
N GLU A 96 10.43 -8.46 -12.51
CA GLU A 96 10.32 -7.99 -11.13
C GLU A 96 11.49 -8.47 -10.26
N ARG A 97 11.88 -7.66 -9.28
CA ARG A 97 12.87 -8.02 -8.26
C ARG A 97 12.19 -8.55 -7.00
N SER A 98 12.99 -9.17 -6.13
CA SER A 98 12.50 -9.69 -4.85
C SER A 98 11.78 -8.62 -4.05
N ARG A 99 10.64 -8.99 -3.45
CA ARG A 99 10.04 -8.17 -2.38
C ARG A 99 11.01 -7.97 -1.23
N CYS A 100 10.82 -6.93 -0.43
CA CYS A 100 11.62 -6.74 0.77
C CYS A 100 11.42 -7.89 1.75
N LEU A 101 12.49 -8.24 2.48
CA LEU A 101 12.49 -9.36 3.41
C LEU A 101 11.42 -9.17 4.48
N GLN A 102 10.52 -10.14 4.60
CA GLN A 102 9.30 -10.03 5.39
C GLN A 102 8.72 -11.38 5.77
N LYS A 103 7.89 -11.36 6.81
CA LYS A 103 6.94 -12.41 7.09
C LYS A 103 5.54 -11.80 7.12
N ASN A 104 4.64 -12.28 6.26
CA ASN A 104 3.27 -11.77 6.23
C ASN A 104 2.43 -12.40 7.33
N ASP A 105 2.32 -11.71 8.46
CA ASP A 105 1.63 -12.19 9.63
C ASP A 105 0.10 -12.02 9.59
N LEU A 106 -0.39 -11.23 8.63
CA LEU A 106 -1.85 -11.05 8.43
C LEU A 106 -2.51 -12.29 7.80
N ARG A 107 -1.71 -13.30 7.41
CA ARG A 107 -2.19 -14.57 6.88
C ARG A 107 -1.70 -15.74 7.73
N PRO A 108 -2.52 -16.76 7.94
CA PRO A 108 -2.10 -17.97 8.66
C PRO A 108 -0.96 -18.71 7.94
N ASN A 109 -0.07 -19.33 8.71
CA ASN A 109 0.97 -20.27 8.23
C ASN A 109 1.93 -19.71 7.17
N GLN A 110 2.21 -18.41 7.16
CA GLN A 110 3.16 -17.83 6.20
C GLN A 110 4.61 -18.08 6.61
N THR A 111 5.44 -18.30 5.60
CA THR A 111 6.91 -18.36 5.73
C THR A 111 7.53 -17.00 5.47
N VAL A 112 8.79 -16.83 5.87
CA VAL A 112 9.60 -15.67 5.49
C VAL A 112 9.83 -15.66 3.98
N GLN A 113 9.68 -14.51 3.35
CA GLN A 113 9.84 -14.30 1.91
C GLN A 113 10.65 -13.03 1.63
N GLY A 114 11.21 -12.96 0.42
CA GLY A 114 11.88 -11.78 -0.06
C GLY A 114 13.38 -11.76 0.18
N SER A 115 13.97 -10.59 0.04
CA SER A 115 15.42 -10.34 0.20
C SER A 115 15.62 -8.98 0.86
N GLU A 116 16.74 -8.78 1.53
CA GLU A 116 17.15 -7.44 1.95
C GLU A 116 17.56 -6.56 0.75
N ASP A 117 18.07 -7.17 -0.32
CA ASP A 117 18.25 -6.51 -1.61
C ASP A 117 16.90 -6.36 -2.32
N CYS A 118 16.22 -5.23 -2.05
CA CYS A 118 14.83 -5.02 -2.44
C CYS A 118 14.47 -3.57 -2.82
N LEU A 119 15.40 -2.62 -2.80
CA LEU A 119 15.08 -1.22 -3.06
C LEU A 119 14.95 -0.93 -4.56
N TYR A 120 13.88 -1.46 -5.13
CA TYR A 120 13.50 -1.38 -6.54
C TYR A 120 12.10 -0.79 -6.69
N LEU A 121 11.85 -0.15 -7.82
CA LEU A 121 10.52 0.34 -8.20
C LEU A 121 10.13 -0.15 -9.59
N ASN A 122 8.83 -0.16 -9.85
CA ASN A 122 8.26 -0.43 -11.17
C ASN A 122 7.71 0.89 -11.74
N VAL A 123 7.89 1.10 -13.05
CA VAL A 123 7.30 2.21 -13.80
C VAL A 123 6.46 1.64 -14.94
N PHE A 124 5.20 2.07 -15.04
CA PHE A 124 4.30 1.69 -16.11
C PHE A 124 3.81 2.93 -16.84
N ARG A 125 3.87 2.90 -18.18
CA ARG A 125 3.38 3.99 -19.03
C ARG A 125 2.55 3.46 -20.19
N PRO A 126 1.45 4.13 -20.54
CA PRO A 126 0.68 3.78 -21.72
C PRO A 126 1.48 4.12 -22.99
N ARG A 127 1.22 3.37 -24.07
CA ARG A 127 1.79 3.65 -25.39
C ARG A 127 0.95 4.65 -26.17
N ASN A 128 1.59 5.25 -27.20
CA ASN A 128 0.92 6.11 -28.17
C ASN A 128 0.19 7.31 -27.53
N VAL A 129 0.78 7.89 -26.49
CA VAL A 129 0.31 9.12 -25.85
C VAL A 129 1.22 10.28 -26.21
N THR A 130 0.64 11.47 -26.33
CA THR A 130 1.35 12.71 -26.64
C THR A 130 1.36 13.64 -25.43
N GLY A 131 2.51 14.27 -25.16
CA GLY A 131 2.69 15.17 -24.02
C GLY A 131 2.98 14.45 -22.70
N PRO A 132 3.39 15.23 -21.69
CA PRO A 132 3.63 14.68 -20.36
C PRO A 132 2.33 14.30 -19.66
N LEU A 133 2.34 13.16 -18.93
CA LEU A 133 1.21 12.65 -18.17
C LEU A 133 1.39 12.88 -16.67
N PRO A 134 0.33 13.08 -15.91
CA PRO A 134 0.36 13.00 -14.46
C PRO A 134 0.91 11.64 -13.99
N VAL A 135 1.50 11.63 -12.81
CA VAL A 135 2.14 10.46 -12.21
C VAL A 135 1.41 10.06 -10.94
N ILE A 136 0.97 8.84 -10.85
CA ILE A 136 0.51 8.23 -9.60
C ILE A 136 1.68 7.45 -8.99
N PHE A 137 2.14 7.89 -7.83
CA PHE A 137 3.16 7.22 -7.03
C PHE A 137 2.46 6.45 -5.90
N TYR A 138 2.36 5.11 -6.07
CA TYR A 138 1.58 4.27 -5.17
C TYR A 138 2.44 3.59 -4.10
N ILE A 139 2.08 3.78 -2.82
CA ILE A 139 2.73 3.21 -1.64
C ILE A 139 1.85 2.08 -1.11
N HIS A 140 2.34 0.84 -1.15
CA HIS A 140 1.58 -0.32 -0.70
C HIS A 140 1.37 -0.35 0.82
N GLY A 141 0.32 -1.04 1.26
CA GLY A 141 0.01 -1.32 2.65
C GLY A 141 0.74 -2.55 3.20
N GLY A 142 0.16 -3.15 4.25
CA GLY A 142 0.64 -4.40 4.86
C GLY A 142 1.22 -4.24 6.27
N GLY A 143 0.70 -3.31 7.08
CA GLY A 143 1.05 -3.17 8.51
C GLY A 143 2.50 -2.75 8.78
N TYR A 144 3.19 -2.14 7.82
CA TYR A 144 4.64 -1.92 7.81
C TYR A 144 5.47 -3.21 7.95
N ALA A 145 4.84 -4.37 7.95
CA ALA A 145 5.47 -5.67 8.16
C ALA A 145 5.53 -6.51 6.89
N SER A 146 4.64 -6.27 5.93
CA SER A 146 4.52 -7.02 4.67
C SER A 146 4.08 -6.14 3.51
N GLY A 147 4.09 -6.70 2.30
CA GLY A 147 3.68 -6.02 1.07
C GLY A 147 4.75 -6.07 -0.01
N SER A 148 4.40 -5.64 -1.21
CA SER A 148 5.32 -5.60 -2.36
C SER A 148 4.81 -4.65 -3.44
N ASN A 149 5.60 -4.50 -4.51
CA ASN A 149 5.19 -3.84 -5.75
C ASN A 149 4.87 -4.84 -6.86
N SER A 150 4.55 -6.08 -6.50
CA SER A 150 4.32 -7.16 -7.47
C SER A 150 3.14 -6.90 -8.37
N MET A 151 3.29 -7.15 -9.69
CA MET A 151 2.20 -7.10 -10.66
C MET A 151 1.10 -8.13 -10.37
N ALA A 152 1.42 -9.23 -9.70
CA ALA A 152 0.41 -10.21 -9.29
C ALA A 152 -0.56 -9.67 -8.24
N GLU A 153 -0.17 -8.63 -7.49
CA GLU A 153 -0.97 -7.95 -6.48
C GLU A 153 -1.48 -6.58 -6.98
N PHE A 154 -0.64 -5.85 -7.74
CA PHE A 154 -0.88 -4.48 -8.20
C PHE A 154 -0.64 -4.34 -9.71
N GLY A 155 -1.26 -5.21 -10.52
CA GLY A 155 -1.22 -5.13 -11.98
C GLY A 155 -1.77 -3.78 -12.47
N PRO A 156 -1.04 -3.06 -13.34
CA PRO A 156 -1.35 -1.69 -13.73
C PRO A 156 -2.41 -1.58 -14.83
N GLU A 157 -2.89 -2.70 -15.36
CA GLU A 157 -3.64 -2.78 -16.61
C GLU A 157 -4.84 -1.82 -16.62
N ARG A 158 -5.59 -1.72 -15.50
CA ARG A 158 -6.77 -0.85 -15.40
C ARG A 158 -6.44 0.63 -15.61
N PHE A 159 -5.30 1.08 -15.06
CA PHE A 159 -4.80 2.45 -15.29
C PHE A 159 -4.22 2.62 -16.70
N MET A 160 -3.50 1.61 -17.19
CA MET A 160 -2.83 1.68 -18.49
C MET A 160 -3.83 1.71 -19.65
N ASP A 161 -4.95 0.98 -19.54
CA ASP A 161 -6.04 1.01 -20.52
C ASP A 161 -6.70 2.40 -20.66
N MET A 162 -6.68 3.21 -19.59
CA MET A 162 -7.19 4.59 -19.63
C MET A 162 -6.25 5.56 -20.35
N LYS A 163 -4.98 5.23 -20.52
CA LYS A 163 -3.94 6.01 -21.23
C LYS A 163 -3.74 7.45 -20.74
N LYS A 164 -4.02 7.71 -19.47
CA LYS A 164 -4.06 9.07 -18.91
C LYS A 164 -3.01 9.34 -17.82
N VAL A 165 -2.33 8.33 -17.30
CA VAL A 165 -1.37 8.48 -16.20
C VAL A 165 -0.16 7.55 -16.38
N ILE A 166 0.93 7.88 -15.70
CA ILE A 166 2.06 6.99 -15.44
C ILE A 166 1.92 6.49 -14.00
N LEU A 167 2.19 5.20 -13.79
CA LEU A 167 2.15 4.59 -12.47
C LEU A 167 3.57 4.23 -12.03
N VAL A 168 3.95 4.63 -10.81
CA VAL A 168 5.22 4.29 -10.16
C VAL A 168 4.91 3.57 -8.86
N ILE A 169 5.45 2.36 -8.68
CA ILE A 169 5.22 1.56 -7.46
C ILE A 169 6.58 1.16 -6.86
N PRO A 170 7.04 1.80 -5.79
CA PRO A 170 8.27 1.44 -5.11
C PRO A 170 8.07 0.29 -4.13
N GLN A 171 9.16 -0.41 -3.83
CA GLN A 171 9.32 -1.18 -2.61
C GLN A 171 9.96 -0.30 -1.52
N TYR A 172 9.76 -0.68 -0.26
CA TYR A 172 10.43 -0.07 0.90
C TYR A 172 10.65 -1.11 1.99
N ARG A 173 11.68 -0.93 2.81
CA ARG A 173 11.99 -1.86 3.91
C ARG A 173 10.88 -1.92 4.94
N LEU A 174 10.66 -3.11 5.45
CA LEU A 174 9.55 -3.50 6.31
C LEU A 174 10.04 -4.05 7.65
N GLY A 175 9.12 -4.10 8.62
CA GLY A 175 9.39 -4.68 9.94
C GLY A 175 10.64 -4.10 10.59
N VAL A 176 11.42 -4.97 11.22
CA VAL A 176 12.68 -4.58 11.87
C VAL A 176 13.67 -3.92 10.93
N PHE A 177 13.70 -4.30 9.65
CA PHE A 177 14.63 -3.73 8.66
C PHE A 177 14.30 -2.28 8.29
N GLY A 178 13.00 -1.94 8.30
CA GLY A 178 12.49 -0.62 7.94
C GLY A 178 12.27 0.32 9.11
N PHE A 179 12.05 -0.22 10.32
CA PHE A 179 11.55 0.59 11.44
C PHE A 179 12.22 0.30 12.78
N LEU A 180 13.37 -0.40 12.80
CA LEU A 180 14.19 -0.52 14.02
C LEU A 180 14.60 0.86 14.50
N SER A 181 14.29 1.19 15.76
CA SER A 181 14.76 2.42 16.39
C SER A 181 15.30 2.14 17.79
N THR A 182 16.40 2.83 18.12
CA THR A 182 16.95 2.89 19.49
C THR A 182 16.65 4.24 20.15
N GLU A 183 15.79 5.05 19.52
CA GLU A 183 15.39 6.40 19.96
C GLU A 183 16.58 7.37 20.14
N ASP A 184 17.70 7.07 19.49
CA ASP A 184 18.91 7.87 19.49
C ASP A 184 19.57 7.92 18.09
N ARG A 185 20.75 8.56 17.98
CA ARG A 185 21.49 8.71 16.72
C ARG A 185 22.05 7.41 16.15
N ILE A 186 22.10 6.34 16.93
CA ILE A 186 22.66 5.05 16.48
C ILE A 186 21.71 4.39 15.49
N SER A 187 20.42 4.37 15.83
CA SER A 187 19.33 3.91 14.95
C SER A 187 18.11 4.79 15.16
N PRO A 188 18.01 5.94 14.46
CA PRO A 188 16.90 6.87 14.64
C PRO A 188 15.56 6.31 14.18
N GLY A 189 15.55 5.29 13.30
CA GLY A 189 14.35 4.66 12.75
C GLY A 189 13.92 5.23 11.39
N ASN A 190 12.68 4.94 11.00
CA ASN A 190 12.01 5.43 9.79
C ASN A 190 12.69 5.08 8.47
N TYR A 191 13.53 4.03 8.41
CA TYR A 191 14.25 3.66 7.19
C TYR A 191 13.29 3.33 6.05
N GLY A 192 12.15 2.69 6.34
CA GLY A 192 11.11 2.42 5.34
C GLY A 192 10.49 3.70 4.76
N LEU A 193 10.19 4.72 5.60
CA LEU A 193 9.72 6.03 5.12
C LEU A 193 10.81 6.79 4.34
N LYS A 194 12.08 6.65 4.76
CA LYS A 194 13.23 7.24 4.05
C LYS A 194 13.48 6.54 2.71
N ASP A 195 13.18 5.23 2.59
CA ASP A 195 13.19 4.51 1.31
C ASP A 195 12.11 5.04 0.36
N GLN A 196 10.87 5.25 0.87
CA GLN A 196 9.77 5.86 0.12
C GLN A 196 10.15 7.28 -0.35
N LEU A 197 10.73 8.10 0.55
CA LEU A 197 11.23 9.43 0.22
C LEU A 197 12.30 9.38 -0.88
N PHE A 198 13.20 8.42 -0.81
CA PHE A 198 14.28 8.27 -1.78
C PHE A 198 13.76 7.86 -3.16
N ALA A 199 12.76 6.97 -3.21
CA ALA A 199 12.04 6.60 -4.43
C ALA A 199 11.24 7.78 -5.01
N LEU A 200 10.62 8.60 -4.14
CA LEU A 200 9.91 9.80 -4.56
C LEU A 200 10.87 10.86 -5.16
N ARG A 201 12.05 11.05 -4.55
CA ARG A 201 13.13 11.87 -5.11
C ARG A 201 13.68 11.31 -6.42
N TRP A 202 13.77 9.98 -6.54
CA TRP A 202 14.12 9.32 -7.80
C TRP A 202 13.07 9.63 -8.88
N THR A 203 11.79 9.55 -8.54
CA THR A 203 10.67 9.89 -9.45
C THR A 203 10.78 11.31 -9.95
N GLN A 204 10.99 12.28 -9.06
CA GLN A 204 11.17 13.69 -9.43
C GLN A 204 12.32 13.91 -10.41
N ARG A 205 13.43 13.21 -10.24
CA ARG A 205 14.59 13.35 -11.12
C ARG A 205 14.42 12.69 -12.49
N ASN A 206 13.65 11.61 -12.57
CA ASN A 206 13.72 10.70 -13.71
C ASN A 206 12.42 10.55 -14.51
N ILE A 207 11.25 10.87 -13.92
CA ILE A 207 9.97 10.51 -14.52
C ILE A 207 9.69 11.20 -15.87
N ALA A 208 10.31 12.34 -16.12
CA ALA A 208 10.23 13.03 -17.41
C ALA A 208 10.81 12.19 -18.56
N HIS A 209 11.80 11.32 -18.28
CA HIS A 209 12.35 10.40 -19.28
C HIS A 209 11.37 9.27 -19.66
N PHE A 210 10.36 9.05 -18.82
CA PHE A 210 9.24 8.14 -19.08
C PHE A 210 8.00 8.86 -19.61
N GLY A 211 8.10 10.17 -19.90
CA GLY A 211 6.97 10.99 -20.37
C GLY A 211 6.01 11.42 -19.27
N GLY A 212 6.43 11.40 -17.99
CA GLY A 212 5.67 11.92 -16.87
C GLY A 212 5.99 13.38 -16.56
N ASP A 213 5.03 14.10 -15.98
CA ASP A 213 5.23 15.46 -15.47
C ASP A 213 5.64 15.41 -14.00
N PRO A 214 6.87 15.78 -13.63
CA PRO A 214 7.31 15.80 -12.23
C PRO A 214 6.54 16.83 -11.38
N ASN A 215 5.87 17.82 -11.99
CA ASN A 215 5.02 18.78 -11.27
C ASN A 215 3.62 18.23 -10.97
N LEU A 216 3.22 17.11 -11.60
CA LEU A 216 1.91 16.48 -11.44
C LEU A 216 2.03 15.09 -10.78
N VAL A 217 2.87 14.95 -9.78
CA VAL A 217 2.98 13.73 -8.98
C VAL A 217 1.90 13.72 -7.89
N THR A 218 1.08 12.68 -7.88
CA THR A 218 0.11 12.38 -6.82
C THR A 218 0.63 11.20 -6.01
N ILE A 219 0.87 11.38 -4.72
CA ILE A 219 1.18 10.25 -3.83
C ILE A 219 -0.11 9.59 -3.38
N VAL A 220 -0.21 8.28 -3.57
CA VAL A 220 -1.38 7.46 -3.20
C VAL A 220 -0.89 6.32 -2.34
N GLY A 221 -1.60 6.00 -1.26
CA GLY A 221 -1.24 4.85 -0.44
C GLY A 221 -2.45 4.24 0.25
N GLN A 222 -2.38 2.93 0.51
CA GLN A 222 -3.46 2.18 1.16
C GLN A 222 -3.01 1.66 2.51
N SER A 223 -3.90 1.66 3.53
CA SER A 223 -3.58 1.17 4.89
C SER A 223 -2.41 1.96 5.49
N VAL A 224 -1.36 1.28 5.96
CA VAL A 224 -0.11 1.96 6.39
C VAL A 224 0.56 2.75 5.25
N GLY A 225 0.29 2.43 3.98
CA GLY A 225 0.66 3.27 2.83
C GLY A 225 -0.08 4.62 2.85
N GLY A 226 -1.38 4.62 3.20
CA GLY A 226 -2.16 5.83 3.41
C GLY A 226 -1.66 6.65 4.62
N SER A 227 -1.27 5.97 5.69
CA SER A 227 -0.57 6.59 6.82
C SER A 227 0.77 7.19 6.38
N SER A 228 1.55 6.48 5.55
CA SER A 228 2.81 6.99 4.98
C SER A 228 2.61 8.25 4.14
N VAL A 229 1.54 8.33 3.34
CA VAL A 229 1.16 9.55 2.61
C VAL A 229 1.04 10.73 3.56
N GLN A 230 0.33 10.57 4.67
CA GLN A 230 0.16 11.63 5.65
C GLN A 230 1.48 11.99 6.37
N TYR A 231 2.34 10.99 6.65
CA TYR A 231 3.70 11.23 7.13
C TYR A 231 4.54 12.05 6.12
N HIS A 232 4.45 11.75 4.82
CA HIS A 232 5.11 12.56 3.78
C HIS A 232 4.54 13.99 3.72
N MET A 233 3.25 14.18 3.94
CA MET A 233 2.68 15.53 4.01
C MET A 233 3.26 16.32 5.19
N MET A 234 3.60 15.69 6.31
CA MET A 234 4.17 16.34 7.49
C MET A 234 5.69 16.46 7.45
N SER A 235 6.38 15.63 6.68
CA SER A 235 7.84 15.63 6.64
C SER A 235 8.40 16.81 5.84
N PRO A 236 9.30 17.63 6.44
CA PRO A 236 9.95 18.71 5.70
C PRO A 236 10.79 18.21 4.52
N GLN A 237 11.27 16.95 4.58
CA GLN A 237 12.06 16.31 3.54
C GLN A 237 11.28 16.03 2.25
N SER A 238 9.95 15.95 2.33
CA SER A 238 9.06 15.65 1.21
C SER A 238 8.50 16.91 0.52
N LYS A 239 8.88 18.10 0.99
CA LYS A 239 8.39 19.37 0.46
C LYS A 239 8.67 19.50 -1.04
N GLY A 240 7.61 19.75 -1.82
CA GLY A 240 7.70 20.00 -3.26
C GLY A 240 7.92 18.73 -4.10
N LEU A 241 7.87 17.52 -3.51
CA LEU A 241 8.03 16.26 -4.25
C LEU A 241 6.70 15.71 -4.80
N PHE A 242 5.58 16.27 -4.40
CA PHE A 242 4.25 15.90 -4.89
C PHE A 242 3.31 17.10 -4.89
N ALA A 243 2.34 17.05 -5.77
CA ALA A 243 1.33 18.10 -5.94
C ALA A 243 -0.02 17.76 -5.30
N ARG A 244 -0.28 16.47 -5.03
CA ARG A 244 -1.54 15.94 -4.51
C ARG A 244 -1.29 14.71 -3.66
N ALA A 245 -2.24 14.38 -2.77
CA ALA A 245 -2.14 13.24 -1.88
C ALA A 245 -3.47 12.50 -1.75
N VAL A 246 -3.41 11.15 -1.64
CA VAL A 246 -4.56 10.29 -1.39
C VAL A 246 -4.21 9.23 -0.36
N SER A 247 -4.97 9.18 0.74
CA SER A 247 -4.88 8.14 1.76
C SER A 247 -6.11 7.24 1.70
N MET A 248 -5.90 5.97 1.35
CA MET A 248 -6.93 4.94 1.31
C MET A 248 -6.87 4.11 2.59
N SER A 249 -7.94 4.11 3.39
CA SER A 249 -8.07 3.28 4.61
C SER A 249 -6.87 3.35 5.55
N GLY A 250 -6.31 4.56 5.77
CA GLY A 250 -5.15 4.74 6.64
C GLY A 250 -4.89 6.18 7.04
N SER A 251 -4.42 6.38 8.27
CA SER A 251 -4.06 7.68 8.82
C SER A 251 -2.86 7.58 9.76
N ALA A 252 -1.97 8.56 9.70
CA ALA A 252 -0.89 8.73 10.67
C ALA A 252 -1.40 9.04 12.08
N LEU A 253 -2.68 9.45 12.22
CA LEU A 253 -3.31 9.74 13.50
C LEU A 253 -3.99 8.51 14.15
N SER A 254 -3.94 7.34 13.51
CA SER A 254 -4.45 6.10 14.09
C SER A 254 -3.62 5.67 15.30
N PHE A 255 -4.28 5.14 16.36
CA PHE A 255 -3.66 4.80 17.64
C PHE A 255 -2.44 3.86 17.51
N TRP A 256 -2.45 2.97 16.55
CA TRP A 256 -1.41 1.96 16.34
C TRP A 256 -0.05 2.52 15.84
N ASN A 257 0.05 3.83 15.64
CA ASN A 257 1.32 4.51 15.36
C ASN A 257 2.04 5.02 16.63
N TYR A 258 1.51 4.78 17.85
CA TYR A 258 1.99 5.44 19.07
C TYR A 258 2.20 4.53 20.28
N ASN A 259 1.94 3.24 20.18
CA ASN A 259 1.81 2.35 21.33
C ASN A 259 3.07 1.55 21.69
N VAL A 260 4.24 1.90 21.15
CA VAL A 260 5.48 1.13 21.33
C VAL A 260 6.63 2.00 21.82
N ASN A 261 7.33 1.52 22.85
CA ASN A 261 8.67 2.00 23.20
C ASN A 261 9.68 1.29 22.30
N HIS A 262 10.23 2.01 21.33
CA HIS A 262 11.08 1.43 20.28
C HIS A 262 12.39 0.85 20.82
N LEU A 263 13.03 1.45 21.84
CA LEU A 263 14.24 0.89 22.44
C LEU A 263 13.95 -0.43 23.18
N VAL A 264 12.83 -0.50 23.89
CA VAL A 264 12.38 -1.74 24.54
C VAL A 264 12.10 -2.81 23.48
N LEU A 265 11.43 -2.44 22.37
CA LEU A 265 11.19 -3.35 21.26
C LEU A 265 12.50 -3.85 20.63
N ALA A 266 13.47 -2.97 20.42
CA ALA A 266 14.78 -3.34 19.87
C ALA A 266 15.52 -4.36 20.78
N ARG A 267 15.44 -4.21 22.10
CA ARG A 267 15.98 -5.17 23.08
C ARG A 267 15.24 -6.51 23.02
N ARG A 268 13.90 -6.49 23.01
CA ARG A 268 13.08 -7.69 22.85
C ARG A 268 13.39 -8.42 21.53
N GLN A 269 13.61 -7.68 20.44
CA GLN A 269 14.02 -8.23 19.15
C GLN A 269 15.36 -8.96 19.24
N ALA A 270 16.33 -8.36 19.92
CA ALA A 270 17.66 -8.95 20.11
C ALA A 270 17.60 -10.22 20.98
N ASP A 271 16.83 -10.19 22.07
CA ASP A 271 16.60 -11.35 22.92
C ASP A 271 15.90 -12.50 22.14
N ALA A 272 14.88 -12.15 21.32
CA ALA A 272 14.13 -13.11 20.51
C ALA A 272 15.02 -13.88 19.50
N VAL A 273 16.13 -13.29 19.03
CA VAL A 273 17.13 -13.97 18.18
C VAL A 273 18.32 -14.55 18.96
N GLY A 274 18.26 -14.55 20.29
CA GLY A 274 19.23 -15.23 21.16
C GLY A 274 20.45 -14.40 21.55
N ILE A 275 20.46 -13.08 21.31
CA ILE A 275 21.52 -12.20 21.78
C ILE A 275 21.42 -12.11 23.30
N GLN A 276 22.54 -12.35 23.99
CA GLN A 276 22.60 -12.35 25.46
C GLN A 276 22.91 -10.97 26.04
N ASN A 277 22.51 -10.73 27.28
CA ASN A 277 22.82 -9.52 28.05
C ASN A 277 22.31 -8.22 27.40
N VAL A 278 21.22 -8.29 26.66
CA VAL A 278 20.64 -7.16 25.90
C VAL A 278 20.35 -5.93 26.77
N GLU A 279 20.01 -6.14 28.05
CA GLU A 279 19.65 -5.07 28.99
C GLU A 279 20.81 -4.15 29.33
N VAL A 280 22.06 -4.67 29.34
CA VAL A 280 23.25 -3.91 29.67
C VAL A 280 24.05 -3.41 28.44
N MET A 281 23.61 -3.79 27.23
CA MET A 281 24.21 -3.32 25.99
C MET A 281 23.94 -1.84 25.78
N THR A 282 24.96 -1.10 25.32
CA THR A 282 24.76 0.20 24.69
C THR A 282 23.94 0.03 23.39
N THR A 283 23.24 1.07 22.98
CA THR A 283 22.46 1.06 21.72
C THR A 283 23.34 0.74 20.51
N LYS A 284 24.59 1.19 20.50
CA LYS A 284 25.58 0.84 19.48
C LYS A 284 25.87 -0.66 19.44
N GLN A 285 26.17 -1.27 20.58
CA GLN A 285 26.42 -2.72 20.68
C GLN A 285 25.18 -3.51 20.26
N LEU A 286 23.99 -3.07 20.67
CA LEU A 286 22.71 -3.70 20.33
C LEU A 286 22.48 -3.73 18.80
N VAL A 287 22.63 -2.57 18.13
CA VAL A 287 22.43 -2.45 16.69
C VAL A 287 23.52 -3.21 15.90
N GLU A 288 24.79 -3.17 16.35
CA GLU A 288 25.86 -3.95 15.75
C GLU A 288 25.59 -5.46 15.87
N ALA A 289 25.17 -5.94 17.03
CA ALA A 289 24.81 -7.34 17.23
C ALA A 289 23.62 -7.77 16.34
N LEU A 290 22.55 -6.96 16.27
CA LEU A 290 21.41 -7.22 15.38
C LEU A 290 21.80 -7.20 13.90
N ARG A 291 22.81 -6.43 13.50
CA ARG A 291 23.30 -6.37 12.11
C ARG A 291 23.97 -7.66 11.66
N GLU A 292 24.60 -8.38 12.59
CA GLU A 292 25.28 -9.65 12.31
C GLU A 292 24.33 -10.86 12.27
N VAL A 293 23.09 -10.71 12.74
CA VAL A 293 22.09 -11.78 12.70
C VAL A 293 21.69 -12.06 11.25
N ASP A 294 21.50 -13.33 10.90
CA ASP A 294 20.93 -13.72 9.61
C ASP A 294 19.58 -13.06 9.37
N GLY A 295 19.36 -12.54 8.16
CA GLY A 295 18.15 -11.77 7.84
C GLY A 295 16.87 -12.60 7.94
N LEU A 296 16.91 -13.89 7.55
CA LEU A 296 15.74 -14.78 7.64
C LEU A 296 15.37 -15.06 9.10
N GLU A 297 16.37 -15.28 9.97
CA GLU A 297 16.14 -15.48 11.40
C GLU A 297 15.59 -14.21 12.05
N LEU A 298 16.09 -13.03 11.64
CA LEU A 298 15.60 -11.75 12.12
C LEU A 298 14.14 -11.51 11.71
N ALA A 299 13.78 -11.80 10.45
CA ALA A 299 12.40 -11.68 9.98
C ALA A 299 11.47 -12.69 10.66
N LYS A 300 11.91 -13.93 10.88
CA LYS A 300 11.13 -14.99 11.51
C LYS A 300 10.85 -14.74 12.99
N SER A 301 11.75 -14.06 13.68
CA SER A 301 11.64 -13.84 15.12
C SER A 301 10.47 -12.94 15.54
N ILE A 302 9.80 -12.27 14.61
CA ILE A 302 8.58 -11.46 14.87
C ILE A 302 7.51 -12.28 15.62
N ASP A 303 7.40 -13.59 15.37
CA ASP A 303 6.45 -14.47 16.05
C ASP A 303 6.61 -14.47 17.57
N LYS A 304 7.85 -14.33 18.06
CA LYS A 304 8.17 -14.33 19.49
C LYS A 304 7.84 -13.00 20.17
N LEU A 305 7.54 -11.96 19.40
CA LEU A 305 7.28 -10.61 19.92
C LEU A 305 5.78 -10.36 20.15
N LYS A 306 4.91 -11.16 19.54
CA LYS A 306 3.46 -11.05 19.65
C LYS A 306 2.94 -11.63 20.97
N TYR A 307 1.80 -11.11 21.44
CA TYR A 307 1.16 -11.60 22.66
C TYR A 307 -0.12 -12.39 22.41
N PHE A 308 -0.80 -12.14 21.27
CA PHE A 308 -1.98 -12.87 20.84
C PHE A 308 -2.10 -12.84 19.33
N TYR A 309 -2.08 -13.98 18.66
CA TYR A 309 -2.20 -14.17 17.22
C TYR A 309 -1.34 -13.16 16.42
N VAL A 310 -1.95 -12.23 15.66
CA VAL A 310 -1.24 -11.20 14.85
C VAL A 310 -0.90 -9.93 15.63
N HIS A 311 -1.34 -9.81 16.90
CA HIS A 311 -1.20 -8.58 17.67
C HIS A 311 0.15 -8.50 18.41
N ASP A 312 0.83 -7.39 18.38
CA ASP A 312 0.46 -6.09 17.78
C ASP A 312 0.70 -6.12 16.25
N ILE A 313 -0.30 -5.72 15.45
CA ILE A 313 -0.23 -5.79 13.98
C ILE A 313 0.86 -4.87 13.43
N THR A 314 0.98 -3.67 13.97
CA THR A 314 1.97 -2.65 13.59
C THR A 314 3.07 -2.55 14.64
N LEU A 315 3.65 -3.69 15.04
CA LEU A 315 4.71 -3.72 16.06
C LEU A 315 5.87 -2.80 15.70
N TYR A 316 6.31 -2.82 14.43
CA TYR A 316 7.26 -1.90 13.86
C TYR A 316 6.52 -0.84 13.04
N HIS A 317 6.62 0.42 13.44
CA HIS A 317 5.95 1.56 12.83
C HIS A 317 6.83 2.82 12.85
N PRO A 318 6.46 3.90 12.17
CA PRO A 318 7.18 5.17 12.23
C PRO A 318 7.36 5.70 13.65
N THR A 319 8.46 6.42 13.89
CA THR A 319 8.80 7.02 15.18
C THR A 319 9.23 8.48 15.02
N VAL A 320 9.07 9.26 16.08
CA VAL A 320 9.62 10.62 16.17
C VAL A 320 11.15 10.54 16.38
N GLU A 321 11.91 11.11 15.45
CA GLU A 321 13.37 11.15 15.53
C GLU A 321 13.81 12.27 16.47
N ARG A 322 14.33 11.92 17.63
CA ARG A 322 14.64 12.88 18.72
C ARG A 322 15.85 13.79 18.42
N TYR A 323 16.69 13.40 17.46
CA TYR A 323 17.87 14.17 17.06
C TYR A 323 17.67 14.69 15.64
N VAL A 324 17.63 16.01 15.51
CA VAL A 324 17.36 16.68 14.24
C VAL A 324 18.66 16.92 13.49
N ASP A 325 18.71 16.44 12.26
CA ASP A 325 19.75 16.71 11.27
C ASP A 325 19.12 16.82 9.88
N GLU A 326 19.94 16.93 8.85
CA GLU A 326 19.50 17.05 7.46
C GLU A 326 18.84 15.78 6.89
N GLU A 327 19.02 14.62 7.56
CA GLU A 327 18.44 13.34 7.17
C GLU A 327 17.19 12.98 8.00
N THR A 328 16.82 13.80 8.95
CA THR A 328 15.65 13.59 9.82
C THR A 328 14.36 13.63 8.99
N PHE A 329 13.59 12.56 9.06
CA PHE A 329 12.32 12.47 8.34
C PHE A 329 11.18 13.21 9.06
N ILE A 330 11.03 12.96 10.38
CA ILE A 330 10.04 13.63 11.23
C ILE A 330 10.58 13.72 12.67
N SER A 331 10.51 14.92 13.28
CA SER A 331 11.09 15.22 14.60
C SER A 331 10.06 15.63 15.65
N GLU A 332 8.78 15.69 15.27
CA GLU A 332 7.70 16.08 16.17
C GLU A 332 6.54 15.08 16.03
N ASP A 333 5.68 15.05 17.05
CA ASP A 333 4.51 14.17 17.06
C ASP A 333 3.58 14.51 15.87
N PRO A 334 3.23 13.52 15.04
CA PRO A 334 2.31 13.73 13.90
C PRO A 334 0.97 14.33 14.31
N ARG A 335 0.46 14.02 15.50
CA ARG A 335 -0.81 14.58 16.03
C ARG A 335 -0.69 16.08 16.23
N ASP A 336 0.43 16.54 16.82
CA ASP A 336 0.69 17.96 17.04
C ASP A 336 0.93 18.70 15.73
N LEU A 337 1.68 18.08 14.81
CA LEU A 337 1.94 18.65 13.48
C LEU A 337 0.62 18.83 12.71
N TRP A 338 -0.21 17.81 12.70
CA TRP A 338 -1.47 17.82 11.96
C TRP A 338 -2.47 18.80 12.56
N ALA A 339 -2.70 18.75 13.87
CA ALA A 339 -3.59 19.65 14.59
C ALA A 339 -3.18 21.12 14.47
N ALA A 340 -1.86 21.39 14.44
CA ALA A 340 -1.32 22.74 14.22
C ALA A 340 -1.32 23.18 12.75
N GLY A 341 -1.77 22.34 11.81
CA GLY A 341 -1.76 22.64 10.38
C GLY A 341 -0.36 22.72 9.78
N ARG A 342 0.66 22.12 10.42
CA ARG A 342 2.06 22.10 9.98
C ARG A 342 2.35 20.92 9.05
N TYR A 343 1.72 20.93 7.89
CA TYR A 343 1.91 19.95 6.81
C TYR A 343 1.89 20.64 5.45
N HIS A 344 2.33 19.96 4.39
CA HIS A 344 2.31 20.49 3.01
C HIS A 344 0.88 20.65 2.53
N LYS A 345 0.52 21.88 2.18
CA LYS A 345 -0.83 22.27 1.77
C LYS A 345 -1.06 21.93 0.29
N VAL A 346 -1.38 20.67 0.03
CA VAL A 346 -1.76 20.14 -1.29
C VAL A 346 -3.20 19.65 -1.25
N PRO A 347 -3.91 19.55 -2.38
CA PRO A 347 -5.19 18.83 -2.44
C PRO A 347 -5.04 17.43 -1.86
N TYR A 348 -5.93 17.08 -0.93
CA TYR A 348 -5.86 15.84 -0.19
C TYR A 348 -7.18 15.09 -0.19
N THR A 349 -7.15 13.82 -0.56
CA THR A 349 -8.33 12.94 -0.52
C THR A 349 -8.08 11.81 0.47
N MET A 350 -9.06 11.56 1.34
CA MET A 350 -9.08 10.38 2.19
C MET A 350 -10.22 9.44 1.76
N GLY A 351 -10.08 8.16 2.01
CA GLY A 351 -11.13 7.21 1.70
C GLY A 351 -11.13 6.01 2.62
N PHE A 352 -12.28 5.33 2.71
CA PHE A 352 -12.43 4.13 3.53
C PHE A 352 -13.58 3.25 3.03
N VAL A 353 -13.66 2.03 3.59
CA VAL A 353 -14.71 1.04 3.29
C VAL A 353 -15.59 0.79 4.52
N PRO A 354 -16.79 0.19 4.36
CA PRO A 354 -17.71 -0.07 5.48
C PRO A 354 -17.11 -0.92 6.60
N ASN A 355 -16.45 -2.03 6.24
CA ASN A 355 -16.03 -3.07 7.17
C ASN A 355 -14.50 -3.15 7.23
N GLU A 356 -13.89 -2.09 7.76
CA GLU A 356 -12.44 -2.02 7.94
C GLU A 356 -11.92 -3.09 8.90
N ALA A 357 -10.61 -3.30 8.92
CA ALA A 357 -9.91 -4.17 9.87
C ALA A 357 -10.34 -5.67 9.87
N ALA A 358 -10.86 -6.19 8.74
CA ALA A 358 -11.15 -7.62 8.61
C ALA A 358 -9.93 -8.53 8.88
N PHE A 359 -8.73 -8.01 8.66
CA PHE A 359 -7.48 -8.67 9.02
C PHE A 359 -7.37 -8.97 10.53
N ALA A 360 -8.09 -8.25 11.37
CA ALA A 360 -8.08 -8.43 12.83
C ALA A 360 -9.24 -9.30 13.32
N TYR A 361 -10.44 -9.18 12.74
CA TYR A 361 -11.62 -9.88 13.28
C TYR A 361 -12.09 -11.09 12.44
N ALA A 362 -11.93 -11.09 11.12
CA ALA A 362 -12.51 -12.14 10.29
C ALA A 362 -11.97 -13.54 10.64
N ILE A 363 -10.67 -13.64 10.91
CA ILE A 363 -10.07 -14.91 11.35
C ILE A 363 -10.59 -15.34 12.73
N LEU A 364 -10.86 -14.42 13.64
CA LEU A 364 -11.43 -14.73 14.95
C LEU A 364 -12.83 -15.32 14.82
N LEU A 365 -13.66 -14.77 13.92
CA LEU A 365 -15.01 -15.26 13.69
C LEU A 365 -15.04 -16.62 12.96
N THR A 366 -13.98 -16.99 12.26
CA THR A 366 -13.88 -18.28 11.53
C THR A 366 -13.06 -19.35 12.26
N ASN A 367 -12.29 -18.97 13.28
CA ASN A 367 -11.45 -19.89 14.04
C ASN A 367 -11.90 -19.96 15.52
N LYS A 368 -12.66 -21.01 15.84
CA LYS A 368 -13.20 -21.21 17.20
C LYS A 368 -12.13 -21.29 18.29
N THR A 369 -10.96 -21.83 18.01
CA THR A 369 -9.87 -21.92 18.98
C THR A 369 -9.35 -20.53 19.34
N LEU A 370 -9.06 -19.70 18.34
CA LEU A 370 -8.62 -18.31 18.56
C LEU A 370 -9.72 -17.46 19.22
N LEU A 371 -10.98 -17.66 18.83
CA LEU A 371 -12.09 -16.94 19.43
C LEU A 371 -12.26 -17.31 20.91
N ASN A 372 -12.13 -18.59 21.28
CA ASN A 372 -12.19 -19.03 22.67
C ASN A 372 -11.03 -18.47 23.48
N GLU A 373 -9.79 -18.51 22.95
CA GLU A 373 -8.62 -17.92 23.59
C GLU A 373 -8.81 -16.41 23.83
N LEU A 374 -9.32 -15.68 22.81
CA LEU A 374 -9.66 -14.27 22.97
C LEU A 374 -10.69 -14.08 24.07
N ASN A 375 -11.77 -14.89 24.11
CA ASN A 375 -12.83 -14.73 25.08
C ASN A 375 -12.38 -15.04 26.51
N GLU A 376 -11.53 -16.05 26.71
CA GLU A 376 -10.95 -16.36 28.02
C GLU A 376 -10.07 -15.23 28.57
N ASN A 377 -9.54 -14.38 27.71
CA ASN A 377 -8.68 -13.26 28.07
C ASN A 377 -9.24 -11.90 27.59
N SER A 378 -10.53 -11.81 27.29
CA SER A 378 -11.11 -10.67 26.58
C SER A 378 -10.98 -9.35 27.32
N SER A 379 -11.14 -9.35 28.65
CA SER A 379 -10.93 -8.17 29.50
C SER A 379 -9.48 -7.63 29.46
N LYS A 380 -8.52 -8.46 29.09
CA LYS A 380 -7.10 -8.09 28.97
C LYS A 380 -6.70 -7.83 27.51
N TYR A 381 -7.14 -8.70 26.58
CA TYR A 381 -6.67 -8.64 25.19
C TYR A 381 -7.40 -7.58 24.37
N ILE A 382 -8.74 -7.48 24.49
CA ILE A 382 -9.52 -6.53 23.66
C ILE A 382 -9.08 -5.08 23.90
N PRO A 383 -9.01 -4.57 25.15
CA PRO A 383 -8.51 -3.21 25.36
C PRO A 383 -7.12 -2.97 24.79
N ARG A 384 -6.19 -3.90 25.01
CA ARG A 384 -4.83 -3.81 24.51
C ARG A 384 -4.77 -3.80 22.97
N ILE A 385 -5.58 -4.63 22.29
CA ILE A 385 -5.67 -4.69 20.83
C ILE A 385 -6.07 -3.34 20.23
N VAL A 386 -6.98 -2.64 20.88
CA VAL A 386 -7.48 -1.32 20.43
C VAL A 386 -6.77 -0.14 21.10
N GLY A 387 -5.64 -0.39 21.79
CA GLY A 387 -4.82 0.67 22.37
C GLY A 387 -5.45 1.37 23.58
N VAL A 388 -6.26 0.71 24.38
CA VAL A 388 -6.95 1.30 25.55
C VAL A 388 -6.40 0.70 26.84
N HIS A 389 -5.98 1.55 27.77
CA HIS A 389 -5.32 1.13 29.01
C HIS A 389 -5.94 1.75 30.28
N ASP A 390 -6.55 2.93 30.18
CA ASP A 390 -7.21 3.58 31.29
C ASP A 390 -8.44 2.76 31.75
N PRO A 391 -8.61 2.46 33.06
CA PRO A 391 -9.71 1.64 33.55
C PRO A 391 -11.10 2.17 33.20
N THR A 392 -11.31 3.48 33.21
CA THR A 392 -12.58 4.10 32.84
C THR A 392 -12.90 3.86 31.37
N SER A 393 -11.92 4.07 30.51
CA SER A 393 -12.03 3.82 29.05
C SER A 393 -12.26 2.34 28.75
N VAL A 394 -11.62 1.42 29.49
CA VAL A 394 -11.85 -0.03 29.38
C VAL A 394 -13.31 -0.37 29.72
N GLN A 395 -13.88 0.24 30.77
CA GLN A 395 -15.29 0.03 31.13
C GLN A 395 -16.23 0.61 30.07
N MET A 396 -15.96 1.81 29.55
CA MET A 396 -16.74 2.42 28.45
C MET A 396 -16.75 1.53 27.20
N LEU A 397 -15.59 0.95 26.85
CA LEU A 397 -15.45 0.03 25.73
C LEU A 397 -16.33 -1.21 25.92
N LYS A 398 -16.26 -1.82 27.11
CA LYS A 398 -17.06 -3.00 27.47
C LYS A 398 -18.56 -2.69 27.39
N ASP A 399 -19.02 -1.59 28.01
CA ASP A 399 -20.43 -1.22 28.05
C ASP A 399 -21.02 -0.96 26.67
N ARG A 400 -20.22 -0.36 25.75
CA ARG A 400 -20.68 -0.08 24.39
C ARG A 400 -20.75 -1.33 23.52
N PHE A 401 -19.69 -2.15 23.51
CA PHE A 401 -19.58 -3.26 22.55
C PHE A 401 -19.95 -4.62 23.14
N PHE A 402 -19.85 -4.80 24.46
CA PHE A 402 -20.02 -6.10 25.11
C PHE A 402 -20.87 -6.02 26.39
N PRO A 403 -22.04 -5.37 26.37
CA PRO A 403 -22.87 -5.16 27.58
C PRO A 403 -23.33 -6.47 28.22
N ASP A 404 -23.56 -7.52 27.44
CA ASP A 404 -24.01 -8.83 27.89
C ASP A 404 -22.87 -9.72 28.44
N GLY A 405 -21.62 -9.26 28.38
CA GLY A 405 -20.45 -10.01 28.84
C GLY A 405 -20.22 -9.91 30.34
N THR A 406 -19.59 -10.94 30.92
CA THR A 406 -19.12 -10.89 32.32
C THR A 406 -17.89 -9.98 32.46
N ASN A 407 -17.42 -9.76 33.69
CA ASN A 407 -16.21 -8.96 33.92
C ASN A 407 -14.94 -9.59 33.32
N GLU A 408 -14.90 -10.91 33.20
CA GLU A 408 -13.74 -11.66 32.69
C GLU A 408 -13.90 -12.05 31.24
N ARG A 409 -15.10 -12.43 30.80
CA ARG A 409 -15.43 -12.91 29.47
C ARG A 409 -16.44 -11.98 28.82
N TRP A 410 -15.98 -11.18 27.86
CA TRP A 410 -16.79 -10.15 27.23
C TRP A 410 -17.67 -10.67 26.10
N LEU A 411 -17.18 -11.72 25.38
CA LEU A 411 -17.85 -12.23 24.20
C LEU A 411 -18.94 -13.25 24.55
N THR A 412 -20.08 -13.08 23.92
CA THR A 412 -21.24 -13.97 23.96
C THR A 412 -21.71 -14.23 22.53
N GLU A 413 -22.59 -15.20 22.31
CA GLU A 413 -23.20 -15.46 21.00
C GLU A 413 -23.96 -14.23 20.46
N LYS A 414 -24.46 -13.35 21.32
CA LYS A 414 -25.24 -12.16 20.95
C LYS A 414 -24.35 -10.99 20.52
N ASN A 415 -23.15 -10.86 21.09
CA ASN A 415 -22.32 -9.67 20.91
C ASN A 415 -21.00 -9.93 20.18
N VAL A 416 -20.67 -11.18 19.85
CA VAL A 416 -19.41 -11.52 19.16
C VAL A 416 -19.27 -10.80 17.80
N GLY A 417 -20.38 -10.52 17.12
CA GLY A 417 -20.40 -9.75 15.87
C GLY A 417 -19.92 -8.31 16.05
N ASN A 418 -20.03 -7.75 17.25
CA ASN A 418 -19.59 -6.37 17.53
C ASN A 418 -18.06 -6.20 17.45
N LEU A 419 -17.28 -7.29 17.36
CA LEU A 419 -15.85 -7.23 17.06
C LEU A 419 -15.58 -6.55 15.71
N GLN A 420 -16.47 -6.72 14.73
CA GLN A 420 -16.34 -6.07 13.43
C GLN A 420 -16.41 -4.54 13.54
N ASP A 421 -17.42 -4.03 14.26
CA ASP A 421 -17.59 -2.59 14.45
C ASP A 421 -16.46 -2.03 15.32
N LEU A 422 -16.16 -2.69 16.44
CA LEU A 422 -15.08 -2.33 17.34
C LEU A 422 -13.75 -2.11 16.57
N PHE A 423 -13.33 -3.10 15.78
CA PHE A 423 -12.06 -3.03 15.09
C PHE A 423 -12.11 -2.09 13.88
N SER A 424 -13.23 -2.03 13.14
CA SER A 424 -13.39 -1.09 12.03
C SER A 424 -13.32 0.37 12.50
N GLU A 425 -13.99 0.68 13.59
CA GLU A 425 -14.04 2.02 14.16
C GLU A 425 -12.68 2.41 14.74
N SER A 426 -12.07 1.56 15.59
CA SER A 426 -10.82 1.88 16.28
C SER A 426 -9.61 1.93 15.35
N PHE A 427 -9.41 0.91 14.49
CA PHE A 427 -8.19 0.80 13.70
C PHE A 427 -8.09 1.83 12.59
N ILE A 428 -9.20 2.11 11.89
CA ILE A 428 -9.14 2.89 10.65
C ILE A 428 -10.03 4.12 10.69
N LYS A 429 -11.35 3.96 10.93
CA LYS A 429 -12.31 5.05 10.75
C LYS A 429 -12.02 6.25 11.65
N HIS A 430 -11.77 6.02 12.93
CA HIS A 430 -11.48 7.11 13.87
C HIS A 430 -10.26 7.94 13.46
N GLY A 431 -9.17 7.31 13.02
CA GLY A 431 -7.97 8.04 12.58
C GLY A 431 -8.21 8.90 11.35
N ILE A 432 -9.04 8.43 10.39
CA ILE A 432 -9.44 9.20 9.21
C ILE A 432 -10.31 10.38 9.63
N GLU A 433 -11.35 10.14 10.42
CA GLU A 433 -12.28 11.14 10.88
C GLU A 433 -11.59 12.24 11.69
N LEU A 434 -10.69 11.85 12.61
CA LEU A 434 -9.86 12.78 13.37
C LEU A 434 -9.01 13.65 12.43
N SER A 435 -8.42 13.04 11.39
CA SER A 435 -7.61 13.77 10.40
C SER A 435 -8.43 14.80 9.64
N VAL A 436 -9.65 14.45 9.24
CA VAL A 436 -10.57 15.37 8.53
C VAL A 436 -10.98 16.53 9.42
N LYS A 437 -11.44 16.25 10.64
CA LYS A 437 -11.91 17.29 11.58
C LYS A 437 -10.78 18.26 11.97
N GLN A 438 -9.58 17.75 12.22
CA GLN A 438 -8.44 18.61 12.56
C GLN A 438 -7.92 19.43 11.37
N ALA A 439 -7.90 18.86 10.16
CA ALA A 439 -7.50 19.60 8.96
C ALA A 439 -8.43 20.79 8.68
N GLY A 440 -9.74 20.60 8.87
CA GLY A 440 -10.75 21.63 8.68
C GLY A 440 -10.74 22.74 9.74
N SER A 441 -10.25 22.45 10.97
CA SER A 441 -10.22 23.42 12.08
C SER A 441 -9.05 24.39 12.03
N SER A 442 -8.06 24.16 11.15
CA SER A 442 -6.87 25.02 11.04
C SER A 442 -7.25 26.43 10.58
N LYS A 443 -6.95 27.44 11.39
CA LYS A 443 -7.13 28.88 11.06
C LYS A 443 -6.20 29.37 9.94
N THR A 444 -5.21 28.58 9.56
CA THR A 444 -4.37 28.82 8.40
C THR A 444 -5.06 28.25 7.16
N GLN A 445 -4.83 28.86 5.99
CA GLN A 445 -5.43 28.45 4.72
C GLN A 445 -5.41 26.90 4.58
N SER A 446 -6.60 26.28 4.64
CA SER A 446 -6.77 24.83 4.53
C SER A 446 -6.51 24.39 3.09
N SER A 447 -5.86 23.24 2.92
CA SER A 447 -5.84 22.56 1.62
C SER A 447 -7.25 22.08 1.30
N PRO A 448 -7.66 22.03 0.03
CA PRO A 448 -8.86 21.32 -0.34
C PRO A 448 -8.78 19.87 0.15
N LEU A 449 -9.82 19.41 0.85
CA LEU A 449 -9.93 18.07 1.42
C LEU A 449 -11.24 17.45 0.97
N SER A 450 -11.19 16.22 0.46
CA SER A 450 -12.37 15.44 0.13
C SER A 450 -12.30 14.05 0.76
N VAL A 451 -13.46 13.40 0.90
CA VAL A 451 -13.55 12.04 1.41
C VAL A 451 -14.39 11.20 0.45
N TYR A 452 -13.90 10.00 0.14
CA TYR A 452 -14.72 8.99 -0.51
C TYR A 452 -15.05 7.83 0.44
N TYR A 453 -16.21 7.22 0.19
CA TYR A 453 -16.68 6.04 0.88
C TYR A 453 -16.95 4.94 -0.15
N PHE A 454 -16.11 3.88 -0.15
CA PHE A 454 -16.26 2.80 -1.11
C PHE A 454 -17.19 1.73 -0.56
N ASN A 455 -18.46 1.77 -0.96
CA ASN A 455 -19.55 0.89 -0.53
C ASN A 455 -20.10 0.01 -1.67
N PHE A 456 -19.26 -0.31 -2.64
CA PHE A 456 -19.63 -1.19 -3.74
C PHE A 456 -19.29 -2.64 -3.40
N LYS A 457 -20.31 -3.51 -3.27
CA LYS A 457 -20.14 -4.95 -3.04
C LYS A 457 -20.05 -5.68 -4.37
N GLY A 458 -18.88 -6.16 -4.71
CA GLY A 458 -18.59 -6.94 -5.91
C GLY A 458 -18.60 -8.45 -5.70
N PRO A 459 -18.14 -9.21 -6.71
CA PRO A 459 -18.15 -10.68 -6.68
C PRO A 459 -17.06 -11.29 -5.80
N TYR A 460 -16.03 -10.52 -5.43
CA TYR A 460 -14.90 -10.97 -4.65
C TYR A 460 -14.71 -10.08 -3.42
N SER A 461 -14.08 -10.63 -2.37
CA SER A 461 -13.69 -9.89 -1.18
C SER A 461 -12.33 -10.34 -0.67
N HIS A 462 -11.56 -9.38 -0.19
CA HIS A 462 -10.24 -9.62 0.41
C HIS A 462 -10.32 -10.39 1.74
N SER A 463 -11.51 -10.57 2.30
CA SER A 463 -11.72 -11.43 3.47
C SER A 463 -11.21 -12.86 3.25
N TYR A 464 -11.29 -13.37 2.01
CA TYR A 464 -10.71 -14.67 1.63
C TYR A 464 -9.19 -14.72 1.86
N TYR A 465 -8.49 -13.61 1.63
CA TYR A 465 -7.04 -13.52 1.86
C TYR A 465 -6.67 -13.76 3.33
N TYR A 466 -7.50 -13.29 4.26
CA TYR A 466 -7.25 -13.43 5.70
C TYR A 466 -7.70 -14.76 6.27
N THR A 467 -8.77 -15.34 5.74
CA THR A 467 -9.49 -16.47 6.38
C THR A 467 -9.39 -17.79 5.61
N TYR A 468 -9.04 -17.76 4.32
CA TYR A 468 -9.17 -18.87 3.37
C TYR A 468 -10.60 -19.44 3.28
N THR A 469 -11.60 -18.64 3.63
CA THR A 469 -13.01 -18.99 3.56
C THR A 469 -13.81 -17.94 2.80
N TYR A 470 -14.92 -18.34 2.19
CA TYR A 470 -15.83 -17.44 1.46
C TYR A 470 -16.96 -16.91 2.37
N GLY A 471 -16.63 -16.57 3.63
CA GLY A 471 -17.58 -15.91 4.53
C GLY A 471 -17.93 -14.49 4.05
N ASP A 472 -19.16 -14.07 4.28
CA ASP A 472 -19.57 -12.69 4.03
C ASP A 472 -19.22 -11.81 5.23
N PHE A 473 -18.21 -10.99 5.08
CA PHE A 473 -17.76 -10.01 6.07
C PHE A 473 -18.04 -8.56 5.64
N GLY A 474 -18.91 -8.39 4.63
CA GLY A 474 -19.19 -7.09 4.03
C GLY A 474 -18.15 -6.67 3.00
N ILE A 475 -17.94 -5.36 2.87
CA ILE A 475 -16.91 -4.74 2.02
C ILE A 475 -15.73 -4.41 2.93
N VAL A 476 -14.69 -5.24 2.85
CA VAL A 476 -13.62 -5.23 3.85
C VAL A 476 -12.41 -4.40 3.42
N HIS A 477 -11.53 -4.14 4.38
CA HIS A 477 -10.25 -3.47 4.15
C HIS A 477 -9.53 -4.03 2.93
N ILE A 478 -9.10 -3.16 2.01
CA ILE A 478 -8.45 -3.45 0.72
C ILE A 478 -9.43 -3.82 -0.41
N ASP A 479 -10.72 -4.06 -0.18
CA ASP A 479 -11.65 -4.45 -1.26
C ASP A 479 -11.72 -3.41 -2.38
N ASP A 480 -11.52 -2.14 -2.10
CA ASP A 480 -11.46 -1.05 -3.07
C ASP A 480 -10.24 -1.16 -4.02
N LEU A 481 -9.12 -1.72 -3.56
CA LEU A 481 -7.92 -1.86 -4.41
C LEU A 481 -8.11 -2.77 -5.61
N MET A 482 -8.96 -3.82 -5.53
CA MET A 482 -9.21 -4.70 -6.67
C MET A 482 -9.91 -3.98 -7.83
N TYR A 483 -10.47 -2.79 -7.58
CA TYR A 483 -11.09 -1.93 -8.61
C TYR A 483 -10.09 -0.96 -9.24
N LEU A 484 -8.93 -0.75 -8.63
CA LEU A 484 -7.82 0.05 -9.17
C LEU A 484 -6.76 -0.80 -9.85
N PHE A 485 -6.43 -1.94 -9.25
CA PHE A 485 -5.35 -2.82 -9.68
C PHE A 485 -5.89 -4.20 -10.06
N ARG A 486 -5.25 -4.82 -11.02
CA ARG A 486 -5.46 -6.22 -11.33
C ARG A 486 -4.69 -7.07 -10.33
N SER A 487 -5.36 -8.01 -9.66
CA SER A 487 -4.76 -8.83 -8.60
C SER A 487 -4.83 -10.31 -9.00
N THR A 488 -4.08 -10.69 -10.03
CA THR A 488 -4.13 -12.06 -10.64
C THR A 488 -3.72 -13.18 -9.67
N GLY A 489 -2.95 -12.84 -8.64
CA GLY A 489 -2.59 -13.79 -7.58
C GLY A 489 -3.72 -14.10 -6.60
N LEU A 490 -4.83 -13.35 -6.63
CA LEU A 490 -5.91 -13.43 -5.64
C LEU A 490 -7.29 -13.66 -6.28
N TYR A 491 -7.61 -12.98 -7.39
CA TYR A 491 -8.94 -12.96 -7.98
C TYR A 491 -8.89 -13.10 -9.50
N PRO A 492 -9.93 -13.71 -10.12
CA PRO A 492 -10.17 -13.60 -11.55
C PRO A 492 -10.44 -12.15 -11.97
N ASP A 493 -10.22 -11.85 -13.24
CA ASP A 493 -10.62 -10.56 -13.81
C ASP A 493 -12.13 -10.36 -13.75
N PHE A 494 -12.57 -9.10 -13.65
CA PHE A 494 -13.99 -8.78 -13.79
C PHE A 494 -14.45 -9.05 -15.23
N GLU A 495 -15.53 -9.78 -15.37
CA GLU A 495 -16.13 -10.03 -16.67
C GLU A 495 -16.63 -8.70 -17.28
N ARG A 496 -16.30 -8.48 -18.55
CA ARG A 496 -16.65 -7.24 -19.27
C ARG A 496 -18.17 -7.06 -19.33
N GLY A 497 -18.63 -5.85 -19.05
CA GLY A 497 -20.06 -5.49 -19.04
C GLY A 497 -20.78 -5.81 -17.73
N THR A 498 -20.08 -6.39 -16.73
CA THR A 498 -20.65 -6.59 -15.39
C THR A 498 -20.60 -5.31 -14.55
N PRO A 499 -21.42 -5.19 -13.49
CA PRO A 499 -21.37 -4.06 -12.58
C PRO A 499 -19.97 -3.82 -11.99
N ALA A 500 -19.23 -4.88 -11.64
CA ALA A 500 -17.88 -4.77 -11.09
C ALA A 500 -16.87 -4.19 -12.10
N TRP A 501 -17.01 -4.56 -13.39
CA TRP A 501 -16.19 -4.00 -14.45
C TRP A 501 -16.45 -2.51 -14.66
N TYR A 502 -17.74 -2.07 -14.64
CA TYR A 502 -18.09 -0.65 -14.72
C TYR A 502 -17.64 0.12 -13.48
N ALA A 503 -17.87 -0.42 -12.27
CA ALA A 503 -17.42 0.20 -11.02
C ALA A 503 -15.90 0.41 -11.01
N SER A 504 -15.12 -0.54 -11.54
CA SER A 504 -13.68 -0.41 -11.69
C SER A 504 -13.31 0.76 -12.61
N LYS A 505 -13.97 0.91 -13.77
CA LYS A 505 -13.71 2.04 -14.67
C LYS A 505 -14.00 3.38 -14.02
N VAL A 506 -15.13 3.50 -13.31
CA VAL A 506 -15.50 4.72 -12.58
C VAL A 506 -14.49 5.03 -11.48
N PHE A 507 -14.04 4.03 -10.74
CA PHE A 507 -13.10 4.23 -9.64
C PHE A 507 -11.70 4.58 -10.13
N VAL A 508 -11.22 3.96 -11.21
CA VAL A 508 -9.95 4.33 -11.87
C VAL A 508 -10.01 5.76 -12.42
N ASP A 509 -11.12 6.13 -13.09
CA ASP A 509 -11.29 7.49 -13.63
C ASP A 509 -11.32 8.55 -12.50
N TYR A 510 -11.91 8.22 -11.35
CA TYR A 510 -11.87 9.07 -10.16
C TYR A 510 -10.43 9.39 -9.71
N PHE A 511 -9.56 8.38 -9.61
CA PHE A 511 -8.14 8.58 -9.24
C PHE A 511 -7.35 9.33 -10.32
N ILE A 512 -7.67 9.09 -11.58
CA ILE A 512 -7.08 9.84 -12.70
C ILE A 512 -7.48 11.32 -12.60
N ASN A 513 -8.76 11.61 -12.35
CA ASN A 513 -9.22 12.99 -12.23
C ASN A 513 -8.59 13.69 -11.01
N ILE A 514 -8.39 12.99 -9.88
CA ILE A 514 -7.57 13.53 -8.77
C ILE A 514 -6.16 13.88 -9.26
N ALA A 515 -5.53 13.03 -10.06
CA ALA A 515 -4.17 13.29 -10.56
C ALA A 515 -4.09 14.49 -11.51
N TYR A 516 -5.18 14.86 -12.20
CA TYR A 516 -5.27 16.06 -13.03
C TYR A 516 -5.72 17.29 -12.25
N ASP A 517 -6.82 17.19 -11.49
CA ASP A 517 -7.56 18.34 -10.95
C ASP A 517 -7.34 18.57 -9.45
N GLY A 518 -6.87 17.55 -8.74
CA GLY A 518 -6.56 17.58 -7.31
C GLY A 518 -7.69 17.11 -6.42
N ILE A 519 -8.91 17.60 -6.59
CA ILE A 519 -10.09 17.20 -5.82
C ILE A 519 -11.21 16.82 -6.76
N VAL A 520 -11.89 15.72 -6.46
CA VAL A 520 -13.09 15.25 -7.15
C VAL A 520 -14.17 14.95 -6.11
N GLY A 521 -15.30 15.63 -6.22
CA GLY A 521 -16.42 15.52 -5.30
C GLY A 521 -16.50 16.66 -4.28
N PRO A 522 -17.35 16.52 -3.25
CA PRO A 522 -17.56 17.54 -2.23
C PRO A 522 -16.31 17.75 -1.37
N SER A 523 -16.15 18.96 -0.86
CA SER A 523 -15.06 19.31 0.05
C SER A 523 -15.50 19.17 1.49
N CYS A 524 -14.61 18.66 2.33
CA CYS A 524 -14.81 18.57 3.77
C CYS A 524 -14.18 19.75 4.50
N THR A 525 -14.88 20.24 5.54
CA THR A 525 -14.41 21.20 6.53
C THR A 525 -14.51 20.57 7.93
N ALA A 526 -14.09 21.30 8.97
CA ALA A 526 -14.27 20.86 10.35
C ALA A 526 -15.74 20.74 10.77
N GLU A 527 -16.60 21.56 10.17
CA GLU A 527 -18.00 21.72 10.56
C GLU A 527 -18.95 20.87 9.71
N SER A 528 -18.55 20.57 8.46
CA SER A 528 -19.37 19.83 7.51
C SER A 528 -18.47 19.04 6.58
N CYS A 529 -18.79 17.76 6.42
CA CYS A 529 -18.14 16.87 5.48
C CYS A 529 -19.18 16.03 4.77
N GLU A 530 -19.39 16.32 3.49
CA GLU A 530 -20.11 15.41 2.60
C GLU A 530 -19.10 14.47 1.95
N MET A 531 -19.48 13.22 1.73
CA MET A 531 -18.63 12.20 1.14
C MET A 531 -19.15 11.74 -0.21
N LEU A 532 -18.24 11.36 -1.09
CA LEU A 532 -18.57 10.73 -2.36
C LEU A 532 -18.64 9.21 -2.15
N GLU A 533 -19.85 8.64 -2.15
CA GLU A 533 -20.05 7.21 -2.01
C GLU A 533 -20.01 6.50 -3.37
N PHE A 534 -19.18 5.47 -3.46
CA PHE A 534 -19.22 4.46 -4.53
C PHE A 534 -20.12 3.32 -4.08
N THR A 535 -21.23 3.09 -4.77
CA THR A 535 -22.26 2.14 -4.33
C THR A 535 -22.75 1.22 -5.45
N ASN A 536 -23.46 0.17 -5.09
CA ASN A 536 -24.08 -0.72 -6.08
C ASN A 536 -25.21 0.02 -6.82
N TYR A 537 -25.27 -0.21 -8.11
CA TYR A 537 -26.32 0.28 -8.98
C TYR A 537 -27.65 -0.41 -8.63
N ASN A 538 -28.52 0.23 -7.87
CA ASN A 538 -29.84 -0.31 -7.52
C ASN A 538 -30.98 0.68 -7.76
N ASP A 539 -30.72 1.87 -8.33
CA ASP A 539 -31.77 2.86 -8.51
C ASP A 539 -31.97 3.16 -10.00
N VAL A 540 -33.16 2.86 -10.50
CA VAL A 540 -33.57 3.07 -11.90
C VAL A 540 -33.63 4.57 -12.23
N GLU A 541 -33.67 5.44 -11.22
CA GLU A 541 -33.79 6.90 -11.36
C GLU A 541 -32.46 7.65 -11.43
N SER A 542 -31.35 7.04 -11.03
CA SER A 542 -30.00 7.62 -11.13
C SER A 542 -29.01 6.62 -11.66
N PRO A 543 -28.66 6.67 -12.95
CA PRO A 543 -27.66 5.77 -13.53
C PRO A 543 -26.26 6.15 -13.09
N GLY A 544 -25.87 5.86 -11.83
CA GLY A 544 -24.57 6.21 -11.32
C GLY A 544 -24.11 5.34 -10.14
N TYR A 545 -22.85 4.93 -10.21
CA TYR A 545 -22.13 4.29 -9.10
C TYR A 545 -21.72 5.30 -8.01
N LEU A 546 -22.10 6.57 -8.16
CA LEU A 546 -21.66 7.68 -7.32
C LEU A 546 -22.87 8.44 -6.78
N LYS A 547 -22.87 8.71 -5.49
CA LYS A 547 -23.80 9.65 -4.84
C LYS A 547 -23.09 10.43 -3.74
N VAL A 548 -23.61 11.59 -3.39
CA VAL A 548 -23.16 12.35 -2.22
C VAL A 548 -23.98 11.90 -1.01
N ILE A 549 -23.28 11.64 0.09
CA ILE A 549 -23.88 11.24 1.37
C ILE A 549 -23.38 12.17 2.48
N ASP A 550 -24.13 12.23 3.57
CA ASP A 550 -23.70 12.90 4.80
C ASP A 550 -22.42 12.26 5.33
N GLY A 551 -21.64 13.04 6.05
CA GLY A 551 -20.35 12.69 6.55
C GLY A 551 -20.34 11.67 7.69
N PHE A 552 -19.49 11.91 8.67
CA PHE A 552 -19.24 10.98 9.77
C PHE A 552 -20.35 10.97 10.81
N ASP A 553 -20.44 9.86 11.56
CA ASP A 553 -21.33 9.70 12.70
C ASP A 553 -20.72 10.42 13.92
N GLU A 554 -21.28 11.57 14.30
CA GLU A 554 -20.77 12.42 15.38
C GLU A 554 -20.76 11.72 16.75
N GLU A 555 -21.72 10.82 17.01
CA GLU A 555 -21.78 10.09 18.29
C GLU A 555 -20.62 9.08 18.36
N LYS A 556 -20.37 8.34 17.26
CA LYS A 556 -19.25 7.41 17.19
C LYS A 556 -17.92 8.14 17.29
N PHE A 557 -17.78 9.27 16.60
CA PHE A 557 -16.57 10.08 16.70
C PHE A 557 -16.32 10.54 18.13
N ALA A 558 -17.31 11.13 18.76
CA ALA A 558 -17.21 11.66 20.13
C ALA A 558 -16.82 10.55 21.12
N PHE A 559 -17.38 9.34 20.95
CA PHE A 559 -17.02 8.19 21.78
C PHE A 559 -15.52 7.87 21.69
N TRP A 560 -14.99 7.67 20.48
CA TRP A 560 -13.58 7.31 20.29
C TRP A 560 -12.63 8.46 20.63
N TYR A 561 -13.01 9.68 20.31
CA TYR A 561 -12.23 10.88 20.65
C TYR A 561 -12.05 11.01 22.16
N ASN A 562 -13.13 10.90 22.93
CA ASN A 562 -13.09 10.98 24.40
C ASN A 562 -12.30 9.78 24.99
N LEU A 563 -12.50 8.59 24.44
CA LEU A 563 -11.83 7.38 24.91
C LEU A 563 -10.31 7.48 24.71
N TYR A 564 -9.83 7.91 23.56
CA TYR A 564 -8.40 8.07 23.30
C TYR A 564 -7.79 9.31 23.95
N ALA A 565 -8.56 10.37 24.20
CA ALA A 565 -8.09 11.52 24.99
C ALA A 565 -7.73 11.18 26.45
N MET A 566 -8.29 10.11 26.99
CA MET A 566 -7.95 9.61 28.34
C MET A 566 -6.68 8.76 28.35
N GLN A 567 -6.18 8.32 27.19
CA GLN A 567 -4.93 7.58 27.11
C GLN A 567 -3.75 8.58 27.08
N ASN A 568 -2.81 8.44 27.99
CA ASN A 568 -1.59 9.23 27.99
C ASN A 568 -0.61 8.63 26.95
N TYR A 569 -0.84 8.91 25.68
CA TYR A 569 0.09 8.53 24.62
C TYR A 569 1.16 9.60 24.41
#